data_1b87575c767d9dada5f6e4aca0f470a2
#
_entry.id   1b87575c767d9dada5f6e4aca0f470a2
#
_cell.length_a   1.000
_cell.length_b   1.000
_cell.length_c   1.000
_cell.angle_alpha   90.00
_cell.angle_beta   90.00
_cell.angle_gamma   90.00
#
_symmetry.space_group_name_H-M   'P 1'
#
loop_
_entity.id
_entity.type
_entity.pdbx_description
1 polymer ?
#
loop_
_entity_poly.entity_id
_entity_poly.type
_entity_poly.pdbx_seq_one_letter_code
_entity_poly.pdbx_strand_id
1 'polypeptide(L)' 'SPMECLTQYYRVDRREIAYVKFVIESYDGVGLLSTVEPQSGLIVLRIPPGCKEVIDDIISDLKKTILIEPAAQPS' A
#
# COMPACT_ATOMS: atom_id res chain seq x y z
N SER A 1 -3.34 15.85 13.38
CA SER A 1 -3.66 16.88 12.39
C SER A 1 -4.44 16.29 11.22
N PRO A 2 -5.51 16.93 10.76
CA PRO A 2 -6.27 16.43 9.63
C PRO A 2 -5.47 16.50 8.31
N MET A 3 -4.36 17.20 8.31
CA MET A 3 -3.51 17.34 7.13
C MET A 3 -2.39 16.32 7.08
N GLU A 4 -2.31 15.44 8.08
CA GLU A 4 -1.25 14.43 8.10
C GLU A 4 -1.58 13.27 7.18
N CYS A 5 -0.53 12.70 6.57
CA CYS A 5 -0.67 11.49 5.78
C CYS A 5 -0.91 10.30 6.71
N LEU A 6 -1.76 9.39 6.27
CA LEU A 6 -1.95 8.13 6.95
C LEU A 6 -0.89 7.13 6.44
N THR A 7 -0.29 6.40 7.37
CA THR A 7 0.72 5.38 7.02
C THR A 7 0.15 4.01 7.32
N GLN A 8 0.13 3.13 6.32
CA GLN A 8 -0.36 1.76 6.49
C GLN A 8 0.64 0.76 5.95
N TYR A 9 0.81 -0.33 6.68
CA TYR A 9 1.74 -1.40 6.32
C TYR A 9 0.98 -2.60 5.81
N TYR A 10 1.53 -3.24 4.78
CA TYR A 10 0.96 -4.44 4.19
C TYR A 10 2.06 -5.44 3.89
N ARG A 11 1.70 -6.70 3.88
CA ARG A 11 2.60 -7.76 3.40
C ARG A 11 2.00 -8.31 2.12
N VAL A 12 2.81 -8.33 1.06
CA VAL A 12 2.38 -8.83 -0.25
C VAL A 12 3.39 -9.88 -0.71
N ASP A 13 3.00 -10.67 -1.71
CA ASP A 13 3.95 -11.56 -2.37
C ASP A 13 5.09 -10.69 -2.93
N ARG A 14 6.32 -11.01 -2.53
CA ARG A 14 7.48 -10.18 -2.92
C ARG A 14 7.62 -10.03 -4.43
N ARG A 15 7.14 -11.01 -5.19
CA ARG A 15 7.18 -10.95 -6.65
C ARG A 15 6.19 -9.96 -7.24
N GLU A 16 5.23 -9.52 -6.43
CA GLU A 16 4.19 -8.62 -6.86
C GLU A 16 4.37 -7.18 -6.35
N ILE A 17 5.46 -6.90 -5.63
CA ILE A 17 5.68 -5.55 -5.08
C ILE A 17 5.70 -4.50 -6.19
N ALA A 18 6.43 -4.77 -7.27
CA ALA A 18 6.54 -3.82 -8.38
C ALA A 18 5.17 -3.57 -9.03
N TYR A 19 4.36 -4.62 -9.15
CA TYR A 19 3.03 -4.49 -9.73
C TYR A 19 2.11 -3.66 -8.84
N VAL A 20 2.13 -3.93 -7.53
CA VAL A 20 1.32 -3.16 -6.58
C VAL A 20 1.73 -1.69 -6.60
N LYS A 21 3.03 -1.44 -6.61
CA LYS A 21 3.54 -0.07 -6.70
C LYS A 21 3.05 0.60 -7.98
N PHE A 22 3.14 -0.09 -9.11
CA PHE A 22 2.67 0.44 -10.38
C PHE A 22 1.19 0.82 -10.31
N VAL A 23 0.37 -0.07 -9.77
CA VAL A 23 -1.07 0.17 -9.69
C VAL A 23 -1.37 1.38 -8.80
N ILE A 24 -0.79 1.41 -7.59
CA ILE A 24 -1.03 2.51 -6.66
C ILE A 24 -0.59 3.85 -7.26
N GLU A 25 0.58 3.88 -7.86
CA GLU A 25 1.15 5.14 -8.36
C GLU A 25 0.60 5.54 -9.71
N SER A 26 -0.18 4.67 -10.37
CA SER A 26 -0.88 5.03 -11.59
C SER A 26 -2.09 5.93 -11.30
N TYR A 27 -2.56 5.95 -10.05
CA TYR A 27 -3.62 6.87 -9.64
C TYR A 27 -2.96 8.16 -9.16
N ASP A 28 -3.32 9.26 -9.78
CA ASP A 28 -2.68 10.53 -9.52
C ASP A 28 -2.96 11.00 -8.09
N GLY A 29 -1.91 11.10 -7.28
CA GLY A 29 -2.00 11.71 -5.96
C GLY A 29 -2.69 10.91 -4.88
N VAL A 30 -2.94 9.60 -5.08
CA VAL A 30 -3.65 8.83 -4.04
C VAL A 30 -2.72 8.19 -3.02
N GLY A 31 -1.42 8.10 -3.30
CA GLY A 31 -0.50 7.54 -2.33
C GLY A 31 0.86 7.22 -2.93
N LEU A 32 1.79 6.91 -2.04
CA LEU A 32 3.13 6.49 -2.41
C LEU A 32 3.44 5.17 -1.71
N LEU A 33 4.05 4.25 -2.44
CA LEU A 33 4.45 2.96 -1.90
C LEU A 33 5.96 2.91 -1.76
N SER A 34 6.42 2.45 -0.61
CA SER A 34 7.84 2.18 -0.37
C SER A 34 8.00 0.75 0.12
N THR A 35 9.09 0.12 -0.28
CA THR A 35 9.41 -1.22 0.19
C THR A 35 10.16 -1.12 1.52
N VAL A 36 9.64 -1.77 2.55
CA VAL A 36 10.29 -1.78 3.87
C VAL A 36 11.24 -2.95 3.97
N GLU A 37 10.75 -4.15 3.65
CA GLU A 37 11.55 -5.36 3.70
C GLU A 37 11.22 -6.22 2.49
N PRO A 38 12.08 -6.20 1.45
CA PRO A 38 11.74 -6.89 0.20
C PRO A 38 11.65 -8.41 0.34
N GLN A 39 12.43 -9.01 1.22
CA GLN A 39 12.42 -10.46 1.36
C GLN A 39 11.09 -10.99 1.86
N SER A 40 10.48 -10.29 2.81
CA SER A 40 9.20 -10.69 3.38
C SER A 40 8.01 -10.09 2.66
N GLY A 41 8.24 -9.18 1.73
CA GLY A 41 7.17 -8.50 1.02
C GLY A 41 6.51 -7.40 1.83
N LEU A 42 7.20 -6.88 2.84
CA LEU A 42 6.66 -5.81 3.67
C LEU A 42 6.78 -4.47 2.96
N ILE A 43 5.66 -3.81 2.79
CA ILE A 43 5.59 -2.50 2.14
C ILE A 43 4.84 -1.52 3.03
N VAL A 44 5.03 -0.24 2.77
CA VAL A 44 4.32 0.82 3.46
C VAL A 44 3.68 1.74 2.42
N LEU A 45 2.43 2.10 2.68
CA LEU A 45 1.71 3.09 1.88
C LEU A 45 1.57 4.37 2.68
N ARG A 46 1.94 5.48 2.08
CA ARG A 46 1.69 6.81 2.63
C ARG A 46 0.52 7.39 1.86
N ILE A 47 -0.56 7.63 2.57
CA ILE A 47 -1.86 7.98 1.99
C ILE A 47 -2.19 9.41 2.38
N PRO A 48 -2.32 10.32 1.39
CA PRO A 48 -2.67 11.70 1.69
C PRO A 48 -4.05 11.81 2.33
N PRO A 49 -4.33 12.91 3.03
CA PRO A 49 -5.66 13.12 3.60
C PRO A 49 -6.74 13.00 2.53
N GLY A 50 -7.82 12.29 2.86
CA GLY A 50 -8.95 12.13 1.95
C GLY A 50 -8.82 11.00 0.95
N CYS A 51 -7.69 10.28 0.92
CA CYS A 51 -7.48 9.23 -0.08
C CYS A 51 -7.62 7.81 0.47
N LYS A 52 -7.96 7.66 1.75
CA LYS A 52 -8.01 6.32 2.35
C LYS A 52 -9.05 5.44 1.68
N GLU A 53 -10.22 5.97 1.37
CA GLU A 53 -11.27 5.15 0.74
C GLU A 53 -10.84 4.66 -0.64
N VAL A 54 -10.17 5.50 -1.42
CA VAL A 54 -9.68 5.10 -2.73
C VAL A 54 -8.63 4.01 -2.58
N ILE A 55 -7.70 4.17 -1.65
CA ILE A 55 -6.67 3.16 -1.40
C ILE A 55 -7.30 1.84 -0.94
N ASP A 56 -8.27 1.91 -0.03
CA ASP A 56 -8.95 0.70 0.45
C ASP A 56 -9.65 -0.04 -0.69
N ASP A 57 -10.25 0.69 -1.62
CA ASP A 57 -10.90 0.09 -2.79
C ASP A 57 -9.88 -0.58 -3.71
N ILE A 58 -8.75 0.09 -3.93
CA ILE A 58 -7.68 -0.48 -4.77
C ILE A 58 -7.13 -1.75 -4.14
N ILE A 59 -6.85 -1.71 -2.84
CA ILE A 59 -6.33 -2.89 -2.12
C ILE A 59 -7.35 -4.03 -2.16
N SER A 60 -8.62 -3.72 -1.95
CA SER A 60 -9.68 -4.72 -1.99
C SER A 60 -9.74 -5.40 -3.36
N ASP A 61 -9.57 -4.63 -4.42
CA ASP A 61 -9.56 -5.18 -5.78
C ASP A 61 -8.32 -6.05 -6.03
N LEU A 62 -7.16 -5.59 -5.58
CA LEU A 62 -5.91 -6.34 -5.76
C LEU A 62 -5.93 -7.66 -4.99
N LYS A 63 -6.60 -7.72 -3.85
CA LYS A 63 -6.72 -8.95 -3.05
C LYS A 63 -7.38 -10.08 -3.81
N LYS A 64 -8.12 -9.78 -4.87
CA LYS A 64 -8.79 -10.82 -5.66
C LYS A 64 -7.81 -11.64 -6.47
N THR A 65 -6.63 -11.11 -6.76
CA THR A 65 -5.67 -11.78 -7.64
C THR A 65 -4.29 -11.97 -7.02
N ILE A 66 -3.96 -11.22 -5.96
CA ILE A 66 -2.65 -11.35 -5.31
C ILE A 66 -2.82 -11.35 -3.81
N LEU A 67 -1.82 -11.91 -3.13
CA LEU A 67 -1.80 -11.94 -1.67
C LEU A 67 -1.45 -10.57 -1.13
N ILE A 68 -2.36 -9.96 -0.37
CA ILE A 68 -2.11 -8.71 0.33
C ILE A 68 -2.75 -8.82 1.70
N GLU A 69 -1.97 -8.59 2.74
CA GLU A 69 -2.45 -8.66 4.13
C GLU A 69 -2.02 -7.42 4.88
N PRO A 70 -2.88 -6.87 5.76
CA PRO A 70 -2.43 -5.80 6.64
C PRO A 70 -1.28 -6.30 7.51
N ALA A 71 -0.33 -5.43 7.78
CA ALA A 71 0.81 -5.76 8.61
C ALA A 71 1.01 -4.69 9.68
N ALA A 72 1.64 -5.08 10.78
CA ALA A 72 1.96 -4.15 11.84
C ALA A 72 3.18 -3.33 11.46
N GLN A 73 3.26 -2.12 11.99
CA GLN A 73 4.44 -1.30 11.84
C GLN A 73 5.62 -2.02 12.47
N PRO A 74 6.75 -2.15 11.76
CA PRO A 74 7.93 -2.79 12.35
C PRO A 74 8.48 -1.95 13.49
N SER A 75 8.95 -2.64 14.52
CA SER A 75 9.54 -1.98 15.69
C SER A 75 10.99 -1.62 15.47
#